data_5a17f6ac7c87143c0c6de22f082cccdf
#
_entry.id   5a17f6ac7c87143c0c6de22f082cccdf
#
_cell.length_a   1.000
_cell.length_b   1.000
_cell.length_c   1.000
_cell.angle_alpha   90.00
_cell.angle_beta   90.00
_cell.angle_gamma   90.00
#
_symmetry.space_group_name_H-M   'P 1'
#
loop_
_entity.id
_entity.type
_entity.pdbx_description
1 polymer ?
#
loop_
_entity_poly.entity_id
_entity_poly.type
_entity_poly.pdbx_seq_one_letter_code
_entity_poly.pdbx_strand_id
1 'polypeptide(L)'
;FEGNKLPSKIVTKSYIIDEPNNLPILSITAFPETLFGREIGIYTNEIKSREAPVNVQLFEKDGNMAFEVDAGLRLTGQASFQYPQKPLTIETASKYGDEVIDYPVFSNRPFEQYTSIYLRNSGTQDNRHTMFRDALQHTIVINQMDLEAQAYRPVATYINGQYWGIYNIREKLDDNYLVAHHGIDPDNIDYLEYEFQPEPIVLAGDTKAYFALQNFLSQNSMNIEAN
;
A
#
# COMPACT_ATOMS: atom_id res chain seq x y z
N PHE A 1 -36.84 8.89 10.99
CA PHE A 1 -36.36 8.04 12.11
C PHE A 1 -37.55 7.77 13.02
N GLU A 2 -37.97 6.52 13.19
CA GLU A 2 -38.98 6.14 14.18
C GLU A 2 -38.28 5.91 15.56
N GLY A 3 -38.49 6.83 16.47
CA GLY A 3 -38.00 6.72 17.85
C GLY A 3 -36.47 6.79 17.98
N ASN A 4 -35.93 6.28 19.12
CA ASN A 4 -34.49 6.28 19.45
C ASN A 4 -33.66 5.22 18.70
N LYS A 5 -34.01 4.85 17.48
CA LYS A 5 -33.23 3.89 16.69
C LYS A 5 -32.07 4.59 16.00
N LEU A 6 -30.86 4.02 16.11
CA LEU A 6 -29.72 4.46 15.33
C LEU A 6 -29.94 4.12 13.84
N PRO A 7 -29.41 4.93 12.89
CA PRO A 7 -29.44 4.59 11.48
C PRO A 7 -28.69 3.27 11.24
N SER A 8 -29.09 2.53 10.20
CA SER A 8 -28.32 1.37 9.76
C SER A 8 -26.94 1.79 9.26
N LYS A 9 -25.99 0.86 9.30
CA LYS A 9 -24.69 1.04 8.63
C LYS A 9 -24.95 1.34 7.14
N ILE A 10 -24.18 2.25 6.57
CA ILE A 10 -24.15 2.47 5.11
C ILE A 10 -23.54 1.23 4.48
N VAL A 11 -24.18 0.70 3.46
CA VAL A 11 -23.69 -0.41 2.65
C VAL A 11 -23.35 0.13 1.28
N THR A 12 -22.13 -0.03 0.87
CA THR A 12 -21.63 0.35 -0.46
C THR A 12 -21.48 -0.92 -1.31
N LYS A 13 -21.96 -0.89 -2.56
CA LYS A 13 -21.77 -2.00 -3.50
C LYS A 13 -21.45 -1.45 -4.88
N SER A 14 -20.45 -2.06 -5.52
CA SER A 14 -20.11 -1.80 -6.92
C SER A 14 -20.68 -2.90 -7.80
N TYR A 15 -21.11 -2.51 -8.98
CA TYR A 15 -21.58 -3.42 -10.02
C TYR A 15 -20.75 -3.17 -11.28
N ILE A 16 -20.11 -4.22 -11.79
CA ILE A 16 -19.29 -4.18 -12.99
C ILE A 16 -20.13 -4.77 -14.12
N ILE A 17 -20.44 -3.96 -15.14
CA ILE A 17 -21.32 -4.36 -16.25
C ILE A 17 -20.57 -4.15 -17.56
N ASP A 18 -20.44 -5.23 -18.34
CA ASP A 18 -19.87 -5.25 -19.71
C ASP A 18 -18.45 -4.62 -19.82
N GLU A 19 -17.66 -4.62 -18.73
CA GLU A 19 -16.28 -4.19 -18.78
C GLU A 19 -15.38 -5.31 -19.32
N PRO A 20 -14.60 -5.05 -20.37
CA PRO A 20 -13.65 -6.04 -20.91
C PRO A 20 -12.48 -6.22 -19.95
N ASN A 21 -12.52 -7.26 -19.10
CA ASN A 21 -11.54 -7.45 -18.05
C ASN A 21 -10.39 -8.36 -18.46
N ASN A 22 -9.29 -7.76 -18.88
CA ASN A 22 -8.00 -8.45 -18.95
C ASN A 22 -7.23 -8.43 -17.61
N LEU A 23 -7.65 -7.61 -16.67
CA LEU A 23 -7.08 -7.46 -15.32
C LEU A 23 -8.19 -7.58 -14.27
N PRO A 24 -7.88 -7.98 -13.03
CA PRO A 24 -8.79 -7.81 -11.91
C PRO A 24 -9.18 -6.34 -11.76
N ILE A 25 -10.37 -6.07 -11.22
CA ILE A 25 -10.89 -4.72 -11.01
C ILE A 25 -10.84 -4.37 -9.53
N LEU A 26 -10.21 -3.25 -9.21
CA LEU A 26 -10.25 -2.65 -7.89
C LEU A 26 -11.20 -1.46 -7.90
N SER A 27 -12.32 -1.57 -7.20
CA SER A 27 -13.28 -0.49 -7.01
C SER A 27 -13.10 0.17 -5.66
N ILE A 28 -12.85 1.47 -5.67
CA ILE A 28 -12.69 2.31 -4.47
C ILE A 28 -13.84 3.30 -4.45
N THR A 29 -14.65 3.23 -3.40
CA THR A 29 -15.77 4.15 -3.20
C THR A 29 -15.56 4.98 -1.96
N ALA A 30 -15.63 6.29 -2.11
CA ALA A 30 -15.48 7.26 -1.04
C ALA A 30 -16.53 8.36 -1.14
N PHE A 31 -16.74 9.07 -0.05
CA PHE A 31 -17.50 10.31 -0.10
C PHE A 31 -16.72 11.32 -0.97
N PRO A 32 -17.32 11.86 -2.06
CA PRO A 32 -16.58 12.67 -3.05
C PRO A 32 -15.80 13.84 -2.43
N GLU A 33 -16.36 14.49 -1.42
CA GLU A 33 -15.73 15.63 -0.75
C GLU A 33 -14.43 15.26 -0.03
N THR A 34 -14.32 14.02 0.50
CA THR A 34 -13.10 13.59 1.21
C THR A 34 -11.94 13.31 0.25
N LEU A 35 -12.24 12.95 -1.00
CA LEU A 35 -11.20 12.75 -2.03
C LEU A 35 -10.96 14.00 -2.87
N PHE A 36 -12.03 14.63 -3.39
CA PHE A 36 -11.94 15.64 -4.42
C PHE A 36 -12.49 17.00 -4.00
N GLY A 37 -12.99 17.15 -2.77
CA GLY A 37 -13.52 18.40 -2.26
C GLY A 37 -12.45 19.51 -2.20
N ARG A 38 -12.88 20.73 -2.44
CA ARG A 38 -11.98 21.89 -2.49
C ARG A 38 -11.25 22.16 -1.18
N GLU A 39 -11.89 21.90 -0.03
CA GLU A 39 -11.34 22.21 1.29
C GLU A 39 -10.68 21.01 1.96
N ILE A 40 -11.30 19.82 1.84
CA ILE A 40 -10.89 18.63 2.60
C ILE A 40 -10.41 17.48 1.72
N GLY A 41 -10.59 17.55 0.41
CA GLY A 41 -10.26 16.48 -0.52
C GLY A 41 -8.77 16.20 -0.54
N ILE A 42 -8.39 14.99 -0.12
CA ILE A 42 -6.97 14.61 -0.04
C ILE A 42 -6.30 14.58 -1.40
N TYR A 43 -7.01 14.15 -2.45
CA TYR A 43 -6.49 14.03 -3.80
C TYR A 43 -6.29 15.39 -4.47
N THR A 44 -7.28 16.27 -4.38
CA THR A 44 -7.26 17.61 -4.97
C THR A 44 -6.24 18.53 -4.29
N ASN A 45 -6.16 18.46 -2.95
CA ASN A 45 -5.29 19.34 -2.16
C ASN A 45 -3.95 18.70 -1.80
N GLU A 46 -3.67 17.50 -2.35
CA GLU A 46 -2.40 16.79 -2.15
C GLU A 46 -2.03 16.56 -0.68
N ILE A 47 -3.02 16.22 0.16
CA ILE A 47 -2.85 16.07 1.59
C ILE A 47 -2.41 14.63 1.93
N LYS A 48 -1.14 14.42 2.24
CA LYS A 48 -0.59 13.11 2.64
C LYS A 48 -0.86 12.75 4.10
N SER A 49 -1.01 13.75 4.97
CA SER A 49 -1.18 13.56 6.41
C SER A 49 -2.60 13.17 6.82
N ARG A 50 -3.52 13.04 5.87
CA ARG A 50 -4.92 12.70 6.12
C ARG A 50 -5.33 11.45 5.39
N GLU A 51 -6.22 10.69 5.99
CA GLU A 51 -6.89 9.54 5.38
C GLU A 51 -8.33 9.89 5.02
N ALA A 52 -8.81 9.33 3.91
CA ALA A 52 -10.22 9.35 3.54
C ALA A 52 -10.82 7.95 3.80
N PRO A 53 -11.95 7.84 4.54
CA PRO A 53 -12.67 6.57 4.65
C PRO A 53 -13.17 6.11 3.28
N VAL A 54 -12.95 4.84 2.96
CA VAL A 54 -13.32 4.23 1.68
C VAL A 54 -13.89 2.84 1.90
N ASN A 55 -14.77 2.42 0.97
CA ASN A 55 -15.08 1.00 0.76
C ASN A 55 -14.27 0.52 -0.45
N VAL A 56 -13.60 -0.61 -0.30
CA VAL A 56 -12.72 -1.20 -1.33
C VAL A 56 -13.22 -2.60 -1.67
N GLN A 57 -13.44 -2.83 -2.96
CA GLN A 57 -13.86 -4.12 -3.48
C GLN A 57 -12.90 -4.57 -4.59
N LEU A 58 -12.40 -5.80 -4.50
CA LEU A 58 -11.62 -6.42 -5.56
C LEU A 58 -12.48 -7.47 -6.27
N PHE A 59 -12.53 -7.39 -7.59
CA PHE A 59 -13.16 -8.38 -8.44
C PHE A 59 -12.09 -9.07 -9.27
N GLU A 60 -12.11 -10.41 -9.27
CA GLU A 60 -11.25 -11.23 -10.11
C GLU A 60 -11.62 -11.15 -11.59
N LYS A 61 -10.75 -11.64 -12.46
CA LYS A 61 -10.99 -11.65 -13.91
C LYS A 61 -12.23 -12.43 -14.33
N ASP A 62 -12.66 -13.38 -13.53
CA ASP A 62 -13.88 -14.17 -13.73
C ASP A 62 -15.15 -13.46 -13.25
N GLY A 63 -15.01 -12.25 -12.72
CA GLY A 63 -16.10 -11.42 -12.19
C GLY A 63 -16.49 -11.71 -10.75
N ASN A 64 -15.89 -12.71 -10.11
CA ASN A 64 -16.14 -12.99 -8.69
C ASN A 64 -15.53 -11.91 -7.80
N MET A 65 -16.26 -11.49 -6.78
CA MET A 65 -15.73 -10.58 -5.76
C MET A 65 -14.77 -11.35 -4.86
N ALA A 66 -13.50 -10.93 -4.84
CA ALA A 66 -12.43 -11.50 -4.04
C ALA A 66 -12.52 -11.05 -2.59
N PHE A 67 -12.62 -9.74 -2.37
CA PHE A 67 -12.84 -9.17 -1.04
C PHE A 67 -13.59 -7.84 -1.11
N GLU A 68 -14.16 -7.46 0.02
CA GLU A 68 -14.74 -6.16 0.30
C GLU A 68 -14.32 -5.75 1.71
N VAL A 69 -13.75 -4.54 1.85
CA VAL A 69 -13.35 -3.98 3.15
C VAL A 69 -13.65 -2.50 3.25
N ASP A 70 -13.98 -2.05 4.45
CA ASP A 70 -13.97 -0.63 4.82
C ASP A 70 -12.57 -0.26 5.35
N ALA A 71 -11.95 0.76 4.78
CA ALA A 71 -10.54 1.09 5.02
C ALA A 71 -10.28 2.59 4.99
N GLY A 72 -9.05 2.99 5.33
CA GLY A 72 -8.52 4.33 5.10
C GLY A 72 -7.73 4.37 3.78
N LEU A 73 -7.97 5.39 2.97
CA LEU A 73 -7.17 5.70 1.78
C LEU A 73 -6.30 6.90 2.06
N ARG A 74 -5.01 6.77 1.79
CA ARG A 74 -4.04 7.84 1.93
C ARG A 74 -3.21 8.03 0.67
N LEU A 75 -2.84 9.28 0.36
CA LEU A 75 -1.83 9.57 -0.64
C LEU A 75 -0.45 9.20 -0.11
N THR A 76 0.40 8.65 -0.97
CA THR A 76 1.74 8.21 -0.60
C THR A 76 2.74 8.53 -1.71
N GLY A 77 4.00 8.13 -1.53
CA GLY A 77 5.09 8.39 -2.47
C GLY A 77 5.70 9.80 -2.33
N GLN A 78 6.85 9.99 -2.93
CA GLN A 78 7.59 11.25 -2.96
C GLN A 78 7.48 11.89 -4.35
N ALA A 79 8.43 11.62 -5.26
CA ALA A 79 8.42 12.18 -6.61
C ALA A 79 7.24 11.65 -7.45
N SER A 80 6.81 10.41 -7.25
CA SER A 80 5.66 9.80 -7.94
C SER A 80 4.31 10.45 -7.64
N PHE A 81 4.22 11.15 -6.53
CA PHE A 81 3.06 11.90 -6.07
C PHE A 81 2.70 13.09 -7.00
N GLN A 82 3.65 13.61 -7.78
CA GLN A 82 3.42 14.74 -8.70
C GLN A 82 2.63 14.34 -9.96
N TYR A 83 2.44 13.04 -10.21
CA TYR A 83 1.66 12.60 -11.36
C TYR A 83 0.15 12.77 -11.12
N PRO A 84 -0.65 13.00 -12.18
CA PRO A 84 -2.11 13.07 -12.06
C PRO A 84 -2.70 11.82 -11.40
N GLN A 85 -2.24 10.63 -11.80
CA GLN A 85 -2.53 9.37 -11.14
C GLN A 85 -1.57 9.21 -9.96
N LYS A 86 -2.03 9.51 -8.76
CA LYS A 86 -1.20 9.51 -7.54
C LYS A 86 -1.08 8.12 -6.93
N PRO A 87 0.07 7.75 -6.35
CA PRO A 87 0.17 6.51 -5.58
C PRO A 87 -0.65 6.61 -4.29
N LEU A 88 -1.25 5.48 -3.91
CA LEU A 88 -2.21 5.38 -2.81
C LEU A 88 -1.81 4.24 -1.87
N THR A 89 -2.14 4.39 -0.60
CA THR A 89 -2.12 3.29 0.38
C THR A 89 -3.53 3.08 0.89
N ILE A 90 -3.95 1.82 0.94
CA ILE A 90 -5.18 1.38 1.58
C ILE A 90 -4.76 0.68 2.87
N GLU A 91 -5.30 1.12 3.99
CA GLU A 91 -5.01 0.61 5.33
C GLU A 91 -6.30 0.25 6.04
N THR A 92 -6.42 -1.03 6.46
CA THR A 92 -7.54 -1.47 7.31
C THR A 92 -7.25 -1.10 8.77
N ALA A 93 -8.28 -0.76 9.50
CA ALA A 93 -8.21 -0.50 10.94
C ALA A 93 -9.61 -0.58 11.54
N SER A 94 -9.72 -0.96 12.82
CA SER A 94 -11.00 -1.07 13.54
C SER A 94 -11.86 0.19 13.50
N LYS A 95 -11.23 1.37 13.39
CA LYS A 95 -11.95 2.65 13.21
C LYS A 95 -12.77 2.75 11.92
N TYR A 96 -12.45 1.92 10.89
CA TYR A 96 -13.19 1.85 9.64
C TYR A 96 -14.19 0.69 9.61
N GLY A 97 -13.96 -0.36 10.41
CA GLY A 97 -14.82 -1.54 10.53
C GLY A 97 -14.09 -2.85 10.31
N ASP A 98 -13.14 -2.88 9.37
CA ASP A 98 -12.36 -4.07 9.06
C ASP A 98 -10.90 -3.88 9.50
N GLU A 99 -10.32 -4.90 10.12
CA GLU A 99 -8.95 -4.87 10.63
C GLU A 99 -7.95 -5.50 9.67
N VAL A 100 -8.44 -6.36 8.77
CA VAL A 100 -7.62 -7.07 7.79
C VAL A 100 -8.34 -7.21 6.45
N ILE A 101 -7.57 -7.29 5.38
CA ILE A 101 -7.99 -7.81 4.07
C ILE A 101 -7.80 -9.33 4.14
N ASP A 102 -8.89 -10.07 4.33
CA ASP A 102 -8.88 -11.53 4.43
C ASP A 102 -8.97 -12.17 3.04
N TYR A 103 -7.88 -12.12 2.31
CA TYR A 103 -7.76 -12.64 0.96
C TYR A 103 -6.28 -12.79 0.55
N PRO A 104 -5.87 -13.89 -0.13
CA PRO A 104 -4.51 -14.07 -0.64
C PRO A 104 -4.26 -13.16 -1.86
N VAL A 105 -4.02 -11.88 -1.61
CA VAL A 105 -3.86 -10.84 -2.64
C VAL A 105 -2.77 -11.20 -3.66
N PHE A 106 -1.70 -11.85 -3.21
CA PHE A 106 -0.54 -12.19 -4.03
C PHE A 106 -0.35 -13.71 -4.10
N SER A 107 -0.52 -14.28 -5.28
CA SER A 107 -0.42 -15.74 -5.53
C SER A 107 0.98 -16.34 -5.28
N ASN A 108 2.01 -15.50 -5.19
CA ASN A 108 3.40 -15.89 -4.93
C ASN A 108 3.83 -15.66 -3.46
N ARG A 109 2.86 -15.42 -2.57
CA ARG A 109 3.04 -15.29 -1.13
C ARG A 109 2.22 -16.32 -0.37
N PRO A 110 2.70 -16.81 0.77
CA PRO A 110 1.97 -17.75 1.61
C PRO A 110 0.94 -17.08 2.54
N PHE A 111 0.73 -15.76 2.43
CA PHE A 111 -0.13 -14.99 3.32
C PHE A 111 -1.55 -14.90 2.77
N GLU A 112 -2.52 -15.05 3.66
CA GLU A 112 -3.95 -14.93 3.36
C GLU A 112 -4.55 -13.62 3.88
N GLN A 113 -3.81 -12.88 4.72
CA GLN A 113 -4.28 -11.65 5.36
C GLN A 113 -3.28 -10.52 5.22
N TYR A 114 -3.81 -9.31 5.01
CA TYR A 114 -3.02 -8.08 4.90
C TYR A 114 -3.71 -6.96 5.67
N THR A 115 -2.94 -6.16 6.40
CA THR A 115 -3.45 -4.95 7.08
C THR A 115 -3.38 -3.72 6.16
N SER A 116 -2.56 -3.79 5.12
CA SER A 116 -2.39 -2.70 4.15
C SER A 116 -1.94 -3.20 2.79
N ILE A 117 -2.31 -2.45 1.76
CA ILE A 117 -1.80 -2.63 0.39
C ILE A 117 -1.39 -1.27 -0.19
N TYR A 118 -0.36 -1.29 -1.00
CA TYR A 118 0.12 -0.12 -1.70
C TYR A 118 -0.30 -0.17 -3.17
N LEU A 119 -0.94 0.89 -3.65
CA LEU A 119 -1.31 1.08 -5.06
C LEU A 119 -0.26 1.96 -5.73
N ARG A 120 0.69 1.34 -6.40
CA ARG A 120 1.77 2.02 -7.08
C ARG A 120 1.34 2.43 -8.49
N ASN A 121 1.52 3.70 -8.81
CA ASN A 121 1.23 4.27 -10.12
C ASN A 121 2.38 4.12 -11.12
N SER A 122 3.41 3.32 -10.81
CA SER A 122 4.66 3.18 -11.58
C SER A 122 5.38 4.53 -11.82
N GLY A 123 5.26 5.42 -10.86
CA GLY A 123 5.70 6.82 -10.95
C GLY A 123 7.18 7.01 -11.20
N THR A 124 7.53 8.25 -11.40
CA THR A 124 8.76 8.88 -11.86
C THR A 124 9.10 8.66 -13.32
N GLN A 125 9.64 7.54 -13.76
CA GLN A 125 10.05 7.37 -15.16
C GLN A 125 9.28 6.27 -15.89
N ASP A 126 8.72 5.32 -15.18
CA ASP A 126 8.09 4.16 -15.77
C ASP A 126 6.60 4.37 -16.12
N ASN A 127 5.93 5.30 -15.48
CA ASN A 127 4.51 5.61 -15.71
C ASN A 127 4.15 5.89 -17.17
N ARG A 128 5.07 6.51 -17.92
CA ARG A 128 4.89 6.85 -19.35
C ARG A 128 5.45 5.82 -20.33
N HIS A 129 5.96 4.71 -19.82
CA HIS A 129 6.60 3.68 -20.63
C HIS A 129 5.93 2.32 -20.42
N THR A 130 6.51 1.48 -19.57
CA THR A 130 6.10 0.09 -19.41
C THR A 130 5.15 -0.15 -18.26
N MET A 131 5.13 0.74 -17.25
CA MET A 131 4.36 0.65 -16.00
C MET A 131 4.68 -0.57 -15.12
N PHE A 132 5.63 -1.42 -15.47
CA PHE A 132 5.93 -2.64 -14.69
C PHE A 132 7.45 -2.87 -14.48
N ARG A 133 8.32 -1.97 -14.89
CA ARG A 133 9.78 -2.14 -14.79
C ARG A 133 10.24 -2.46 -13.37
N ASP A 134 9.78 -1.70 -12.41
CA ASP A 134 10.02 -1.90 -10.99
C ASP A 134 9.45 -3.26 -10.52
N ALA A 135 8.22 -3.58 -10.88
CA ALA A 135 7.60 -4.87 -10.58
C ALA A 135 8.36 -6.05 -11.17
N LEU A 136 8.90 -5.91 -12.38
CA LEU A 136 9.72 -6.92 -13.03
C LEU A 136 11.01 -7.19 -12.23
N GLN A 137 11.70 -6.13 -11.77
CA GLN A 137 12.91 -6.28 -10.95
C GLN A 137 12.61 -7.05 -9.66
N HIS A 138 11.56 -6.70 -8.94
CA HIS A 138 11.13 -7.43 -7.75
C HIS A 138 10.75 -8.88 -8.08
N THR A 139 10.03 -9.12 -9.18
CA THR A 139 9.62 -10.48 -9.60
C THR A 139 10.80 -11.38 -9.92
N ILE A 140 11.88 -10.82 -10.49
CA ILE A 140 13.10 -11.59 -10.78
C ILE A 140 13.79 -12.05 -9.51
N VAL A 141 13.81 -11.24 -8.45
CA VAL A 141 14.54 -11.57 -7.21
C VAL A 141 13.69 -12.36 -6.21
N ILE A 142 12.37 -12.24 -6.27
CA ILE A 142 11.45 -12.94 -5.36
C ILE A 142 11.71 -14.45 -5.41
N ASN A 143 11.94 -15.04 -4.24
CA ASN A 143 12.21 -16.49 -4.06
C ASN A 143 13.45 -17.02 -4.79
N GLN A 144 14.29 -16.16 -5.36
CA GLN A 144 15.53 -16.55 -6.04
C GLN A 144 16.78 -15.99 -5.37
N MET A 145 16.64 -14.90 -4.63
CA MET A 145 17.73 -14.24 -3.92
C MET A 145 17.29 -13.94 -2.48
N ASP A 146 18.24 -13.88 -1.58
CA ASP A 146 18.03 -13.44 -0.19
C ASP A 146 17.98 -11.90 -0.14
N LEU A 147 16.91 -11.35 -0.72
CA LEU A 147 16.64 -9.92 -0.77
C LEU A 147 15.15 -9.67 -0.53
N GLU A 148 14.88 -8.60 0.21
CA GLU A 148 13.51 -8.13 0.40
C GLU A 148 12.93 -7.62 -0.92
N ALA A 149 11.80 -8.20 -1.31
CA ALA A 149 11.14 -7.84 -2.56
C ALA A 149 9.62 -7.87 -2.41
N GLN A 150 8.99 -6.81 -2.87
CA GLN A 150 7.53 -6.67 -2.81
C GLN A 150 6.85 -7.52 -3.88
N ALA A 151 5.83 -8.28 -3.48
CA ALA A 151 4.94 -8.91 -4.43
C ALA A 151 4.18 -7.85 -5.26
N TYR A 152 3.67 -8.29 -6.40
CA TYR A 152 3.11 -7.43 -7.43
C TYR A 152 1.85 -8.04 -8.03
N ARG A 153 0.83 -7.19 -8.22
CA ARG A 153 -0.41 -7.56 -8.90
C ARG A 153 -1.00 -6.35 -9.62
N PRO A 154 -1.13 -6.35 -10.96
CA PRO A 154 -1.76 -5.25 -11.69
C PRO A 154 -3.29 -5.35 -11.60
N VAL A 155 -3.93 -4.20 -11.47
CA VAL A 155 -5.40 -4.07 -11.42
C VAL A 155 -5.87 -2.86 -12.23
N ALA A 156 -7.05 -2.99 -12.85
CA ALA A 156 -7.80 -1.87 -13.38
C ALA A 156 -8.55 -1.20 -12.21
N THR A 157 -8.28 0.06 -11.95
CA THR A 157 -8.82 0.76 -10.79
C THR A 157 -9.92 1.72 -11.17
N TYR A 158 -11.00 1.71 -10.40
CA TYR A 158 -12.13 2.64 -10.49
C TYR A 158 -12.26 3.38 -9.17
N ILE A 159 -12.42 4.69 -9.23
CA ILE A 159 -12.72 5.54 -8.06
C ILE A 159 -14.09 6.16 -8.26
N ASN A 160 -15.01 5.88 -7.34
CA ASN A 160 -16.42 6.33 -7.42
C ASN A 160 -17.07 5.98 -8.78
N GLY A 161 -16.79 4.78 -9.30
CA GLY A 161 -17.31 4.28 -10.57
C GLY A 161 -16.63 4.86 -11.82
N GLN A 162 -15.66 5.76 -11.68
CA GLN A 162 -14.90 6.30 -12.79
C GLN A 162 -13.57 5.54 -12.97
N TYR A 163 -13.26 5.12 -14.19
CA TYR A 163 -11.97 4.50 -14.50
C TYR A 163 -10.81 5.44 -14.19
N TRP A 164 -9.88 4.96 -13.36
CA TRP A 164 -8.78 5.76 -12.84
C TRP A 164 -7.40 5.33 -13.34
N GLY A 165 -7.37 4.29 -14.15
CA GLY A 165 -6.13 3.74 -14.73
C GLY A 165 -5.72 2.41 -14.11
N ILE A 166 -4.56 1.93 -14.53
CA ILE A 166 -3.95 0.71 -14.00
C ILE A 166 -3.07 1.09 -12.80
N TYR A 167 -3.27 0.38 -11.69
CA TYR A 167 -2.36 0.40 -10.56
C TYR A 167 -1.70 -0.95 -10.37
N ASN A 168 -0.54 -0.93 -9.78
CA ASN A 168 0.15 -2.13 -9.32
C ASN A 168 -0.06 -2.25 -7.81
N ILE A 169 -0.91 -3.20 -7.38
CA ILE A 169 -0.98 -3.56 -5.97
C ILE A 169 0.39 -4.11 -5.56
N ARG A 170 0.94 -3.63 -4.45
CA ARG A 170 2.20 -4.07 -3.87
C ARG A 170 2.02 -4.32 -2.38
N GLU A 171 2.85 -5.18 -1.83
CA GLU A 171 3.04 -5.23 -0.38
C GLU A 171 3.56 -3.87 0.09
N LYS A 172 3.14 -3.44 1.26
CA LYS A 172 3.73 -2.29 1.93
C LYS A 172 4.92 -2.78 2.75
N LEU A 173 6.10 -2.23 2.50
CA LEU A 173 7.26 -2.50 3.34
C LEU A 173 7.14 -1.66 4.61
N ASP A 174 6.74 -2.29 5.70
CA ASP A 174 6.61 -1.70 7.03
C ASP A 174 6.92 -2.76 8.11
N ASP A 175 6.69 -2.43 9.36
CA ASP A 175 6.85 -3.34 10.49
C ASP A 175 5.97 -4.59 10.35
N ASN A 176 4.72 -4.46 9.90
CA ASN A 176 3.83 -5.60 9.65
C ASN A 176 4.39 -6.55 8.58
N TYR A 177 5.02 -6.00 7.53
CA TYR A 177 5.72 -6.80 6.53
C TYR A 177 6.83 -7.64 7.17
N LEU A 178 7.67 -7.02 8.00
CA LEU A 178 8.78 -7.70 8.68
C LEU A 178 8.27 -8.79 9.64
N VAL A 179 7.23 -8.50 10.40
CA VAL A 179 6.58 -9.49 11.28
C VAL A 179 6.04 -10.67 10.47
N ALA A 180 5.31 -10.42 9.39
CA ALA A 180 4.70 -11.47 8.57
C ALA A 180 5.75 -12.35 7.86
N HIS A 181 6.80 -11.74 7.31
CA HIS A 181 7.81 -12.44 6.50
C HIS A 181 8.88 -13.15 7.33
N HIS A 182 9.23 -12.61 8.51
CA HIS A 182 10.35 -13.09 9.31
C HIS A 182 9.95 -13.58 10.71
N GLY A 183 8.69 -13.38 11.12
CA GLY A 183 8.25 -13.74 12.47
C GLY A 183 8.95 -12.92 13.57
N ILE A 184 9.37 -11.71 13.25
CA ILE A 184 10.08 -10.82 14.19
C ILE A 184 9.08 -10.26 15.20
N ASP A 185 9.53 -10.11 16.45
CA ASP A 185 8.75 -9.41 17.47
C ASP A 185 8.62 -7.92 17.10
N PRO A 186 7.39 -7.40 16.95
CA PRO A 186 7.16 -6.01 16.55
C PRO A 186 7.78 -4.98 17.52
N ASP A 187 7.96 -5.34 18.80
CA ASP A 187 8.58 -4.47 19.79
C ASP A 187 10.13 -4.44 19.67
N ASN A 188 10.70 -5.23 18.77
CA ASN A 188 12.15 -5.35 18.56
C ASN A 188 12.56 -5.05 17.11
N ILE A 189 11.95 -4.01 16.53
CA ILE A 189 12.24 -3.57 15.16
C ILE A 189 12.75 -2.12 15.18
N ASP A 190 13.94 -1.90 14.61
CA ASP A 190 14.39 -0.57 14.20
C ASP A 190 14.08 -0.39 12.71
N TYR A 191 13.03 0.37 12.38
CA TYR A 191 12.65 0.67 11.01
C TYR A 191 12.98 2.12 10.67
N LEU A 192 13.97 2.30 9.80
CA LEU A 192 14.56 3.59 9.46
C LEU A 192 14.39 3.85 7.96
N GLU A 193 13.95 5.05 7.61
CA GLU A 193 13.85 5.52 6.24
C GLU A 193 14.84 6.66 5.99
N TYR A 194 15.57 6.57 4.88
CA TYR A 194 16.39 7.67 4.38
C TYR A 194 15.70 8.34 3.19
N GLU A 195 15.41 9.61 3.34
CA GLU A 195 14.97 10.46 2.24
C GLU A 195 16.15 11.30 1.69
N PHE A 196 15.98 12.61 1.60
CA PHE A 196 17.02 13.53 1.12
C PHE A 196 17.82 14.21 2.24
N GLN A 197 17.51 13.89 3.47
CA GLN A 197 18.18 14.43 4.66
C GLN A 197 19.32 13.52 5.12
N PRO A 198 20.32 14.07 5.81
CA PRO A 198 21.46 13.28 6.28
C PRO A 198 21.12 12.33 7.43
N GLU A 199 20.04 12.61 8.17
CA GLU A 199 19.60 11.83 9.32
C GLU A 199 18.44 10.90 8.93
N PRO A 200 18.36 9.67 9.45
CA PRO A 200 17.25 8.79 9.19
C PRO A 200 15.97 9.26 9.84
N ILE A 201 14.84 9.04 9.16
CA ILE A 201 13.51 9.13 9.75
C ILE A 201 13.26 7.82 10.50
N VAL A 202 12.94 7.90 11.79
CA VAL A 202 12.57 6.73 12.60
C VAL A 202 11.08 6.47 12.39
N LEU A 203 10.75 5.33 11.77
CA LEU A 203 9.38 4.86 11.58
C LEU A 203 8.94 3.93 12.71
N ALA A 204 9.88 3.10 13.23
CA ALA A 204 9.71 2.30 14.44
C ALA A 204 11.07 2.13 15.13
N GLY A 205 11.09 1.85 16.43
CA GLY A 205 12.30 1.63 17.22
C GLY A 205 13.15 2.89 17.43
N ASP A 206 14.47 2.74 17.31
CA ASP A 206 15.43 3.86 17.46
C ASP A 206 16.64 3.74 16.51
N THR A 207 17.57 4.67 16.61
CA THR A 207 18.76 4.75 15.74
C THR A 207 20.03 4.16 16.37
N LYS A 208 19.96 3.63 17.59
CA LYS A 208 21.16 3.26 18.37
C LYS A 208 21.96 2.15 17.71
N ALA A 209 21.28 1.07 17.31
CA ALA A 209 21.92 -0.07 16.65
C ALA A 209 22.54 0.35 15.31
N TYR A 210 21.83 1.18 14.57
CA TYR A 210 22.30 1.69 13.28
C TYR A 210 23.58 2.53 13.42
N PHE A 211 23.61 3.52 14.33
CA PHE A 211 24.81 4.33 14.52
C PHE A 211 25.95 3.56 15.19
N ALA A 212 25.66 2.57 16.04
CA ALA A 212 26.68 1.67 16.56
C ALA A 212 27.35 0.88 15.44
N LEU A 213 26.58 0.35 14.49
CA LEU A 213 27.10 -0.34 13.29
C LEU A 213 27.94 0.60 12.42
N GLN A 214 27.47 1.81 12.13
CA GLN A 214 28.23 2.79 11.36
C GLN A 214 29.58 3.12 12.02
N ASN A 215 29.56 3.34 13.33
CA ASN A 215 30.77 3.63 14.10
C ASN A 215 31.75 2.45 14.06
N PHE A 216 31.24 1.23 14.23
CA PHE A 216 32.06 0.01 14.11
C PHE A 216 32.72 -0.08 12.73
N LEU A 217 31.95 0.08 11.65
CA LEU A 217 32.48 0.03 10.28
C LEU A 217 33.52 1.12 9.99
N SER A 218 33.38 2.30 10.61
CA SER A 218 34.32 3.40 10.45
C SER A 218 35.67 3.16 11.16
N GLN A 219 35.67 2.36 12.21
CA GLN A 219 36.85 2.13 13.07
C GLN A 219 37.58 0.79 12.81
N ASN A 220 36.91 -0.12 12.08
CA ASN A 220 37.43 -1.47 11.87
C ASN A 220 37.57 -1.78 10.37
N SER A 221 38.66 -2.45 10.01
CA SER A 221 38.83 -2.91 8.62
C SER A 221 38.04 -4.20 8.40
N MET A 222 37.14 -4.18 7.46
CA MET A 222 36.32 -5.35 7.08
C MET A 222 37.13 -6.42 6.29
N ASN A 223 38.42 -6.18 6.01
CA ASN A 223 39.35 -7.18 5.44
C ASN A 223 39.91 -8.14 6.47
N ILE A 224 39.60 -7.95 7.75
CA ILE A 224 40.04 -8.80 8.86
C ILE A 224 38.88 -9.70 9.26
N GLU A 225 39.05 -11.02 9.10
CA GLU A 225 37.99 -12.02 9.38
C GLU A 225 37.48 -12.00 10.83
N ALA A 226 38.25 -11.43 11.76
CA ALA A 226 37.88 -11.31 13.16
C ALA A 226 37.03 -10.07 13.52
N ASN A 227 36.69 -9.21 12.55
CA ASN A 227 35.86 -8.01 12.75
C ASN A 227 34.41 -8.22 12.39
#